data_57bb60c4264d59aa6f058ff7f2ceaf74
#
_entry.id   57bb60c4264d59aa6f058ff7f2ceaf74
#
_cell.length_a   1.000
_cell.length_b   1.000
_cell.length_c   1.000
_cell.angle_alpha   90.00
_cell.angle_beta   90.00
_cell.angle_gamma   90.00
#
_symmetry.space_group_name_H-M   'P 1'
#
loop_
_entity.id
_entity.type
_entity.pdbx_description
1 polymer ?
#
loop_
_entity_poly.entity_id
_entity_poly.type
_entity_poly.pdbx_seq_one_letter_code
_entity_poly.pdbx_strand_id
1 'polypeptide(L)'
;MTADVYMASLARKRMAAGALCRDQAGRVLLVNPVYRDTWDLPGGAVDAEESPQAACRREVAEELGLDRPVGRVLALDWVPSRQGRPEGLIVVYDGGVFTAADIEAINVPKDELAGFAFVHPGEVAPRVRPLVARRIEQCLQALADGTVASLEGGSPSG
;
A
#
# COMPACT_ATOMS: atom_id res chain seq x y z
N MET A 1 0.20 -34.97 18.22
CA MET A 1 0.43 -34.13 17.03
C MET A 1 1.86 -33.62 17.05
N THR A 2 2.60 -33.80 15.98
CA THR A 2 3.97 -33.25 15.84
C THR A 2 3.92 -31.74 15.56
N ALA A 3 5.03 -31.06 15.82
CA ALA A 3 5.16 -29.62 15.50
C ALA A 3 4.93 -29.36 14.01
N ASP A 4 5.45 -30.22 13.14
CA ASP A 4 5.29 -30.06 11.69
C ASP A 4 3.84 -30.20 11.24
N VAL A 5 3.10 -31.17 11.80
CA VAL A 5 1.68 -31.35 11.51
C VAL A 5 0.88 -30.14 12.00
N TYR A 6 1.19 -29.65 13.19
CA TYR A 6 0.55 -28.46 13.74
C TYR A 6 0.80 -27.24 12.83
N MET A 7 2.05 -26.97 12.48
CA MET A 7 2.39 -25.82 11.63
C MET A 7 1.71 -25.91 10.25
N ALA A 8 1.62 -27.10 9.68
CA ALA A 8 0.92 -27.31 8.41
C ALA A 8 -0.59 -27.07 8.50
N SER A 9 -1.17 -27.22 9.69
CA SER A 9 -2.61 -27.03 9.93
C SER A 9 -3.01 -25.56 10.11
N LEU A 10 -2.04 -24.67 10.35
CA LEU A 10 -2.33 -23.25 10.57
C LEU A 10 -2.84 -22.57 9.30
N ALA A 11 -3.84 -21.71 9.50
CA ALA A 11 -4.34 -20.89 8.40
C ALA A 11 -3.23 -19.98 7.86
N ARG A 12 -3.20 -19.82 6.55
CA ARG A 12 -2.29 -18.88 5.88
C ARG A 12 -3.11 -17.73 5.30
N LYS A 13 -2.57 -16.54 5.41
CA LYS A 13 -3.21 -15.35 4.88
C LYS A 13 -2.29 -14.74 3.82
N ARG A 14 -2.88 -14.27 2.71
CA ARG A 14 -2.12 -13.48 1.77
C ARG A 14 -1.78 -12.13 2.37
N MET A 15 -0.65 -11.56 1.96
CA MET A 15 -0.24 -10.23 2.38
C MET A 15 0.07 -9.36 1.17
N ALA A 16 -0.16 -8.07 1.34
CA ALA A 16 0.31 -7.04 0.42
C ALA A 16 0.95 -5.92 1.22
N ALA A 17 1.83 -5.17 0.57
CA ALA A 17 2.50 -4.03 1.18
C ALA A 17 2.48 -2.86 0.21
N GLY A 18 2.21 -1.67 0.72
CA GLY A 18 2.17 -0.46 -0.07
C GLY A 18 2.81 0.71 0.67
N ALA A 19 3.03 1.80 -0.05
CA ALA A 19 3.67 2.99 0.47
C ALA A 19 2.77 4.21 0.33
N LEU A 20 2.67 5.01 1.40
CA LEU A 20 2.07 6.33 1.36
C LEU A 20 3.20 7.32 1.03
N CYS A 21 3.30 7.67 -0.26
CA CYS A 21 4.26 8.64 -0.75
C CYS A 21 3.57 9.99 -0.92
N ARG A 22 4.27 11.07 -0.59
CA ARG A 22 3.71 12.43 -0.67
C ARG A 22 4.67 13.34 -1.42
N ASP A 23 4.16 14.41 -2.01
CA ASP A 23 4.99 15.50 -2.49
C ASP A 23 5.17 16.57 -1.39
N GLN A 24 5.90 17.62 -1.70
CA GLN A 24 6.19 18.70 -0.76
C GLN A 24 4.95 19.53 -0.40
N ALA A 25 3.87 19.43 -1.18
CA ALA A 25 2.58 20.06 -0.89
C ALA A 25 1.63 19.15 -0.10
N GLY A 26 2.06 17.94 0.27
CA GLY A 26 1.23 16.98 1.00
C GLY A 26 0.26 16.20 0.13
N ARG A 27 0.40 16.26 -1.21
CA ARG A 27 -0.41 15.46 -2.12
C ARG A 27 0.08 14.02 -2.12
N VAL A 28 -0.86 13.09 -2.24
CA VAL A 28 -0.62 11.64 -2.15
C VAL A 28 -0.36 11.06 -3.53
N LEU A 29 0.69 10.27 -3.66
CA LEU A 29 1.01 9.57 -4.90
C LEU A 29 0.05 8.40 -5.09
N LEU A 30 -0.65 8.40 -6.21
CA LEU A 30 -1.46 7.29 -6.67
C LEU A 30 -0.94 6.79 -8.01
N VAL A 31 -1.04 5.48 -8.23
CA VAL A 31 -0.72 4.83 -9.50
C VAL A 31 -1.99 4.35 -10.18
N ASN A 32 -1.99 4.36 -11.52
CA ASN A 32 -3.15 4.00 -12.32
C ASN A 32 -2.91 2.67 -13.05
N PRO A 33 -3.35 1.52 -12.47
CA PRO A 33 -3.16 0.22 -13.12
C PRO A 33 -3.92 0.12 -14.45
N VAL A 34 -3.31 -0.49 -15.46
CA VAL A 34 -3.93 -0.67 -16.77
C VAL A 34 -5.08 -1.69 -16.75
N TYR A 35 -5.11 -2.58 -15.76
CA TYR A 35 -6.04 -3.70 -15.68
C TYR A 35 -7.31 -3.42 -14.86
N ARG A 36 -7.48 -2.19 -14.36
CA ARG A 36 -8.69 -1.79 -13.62
C ARG A 36 -8.92 -0.28 -13.70
N ASP A 37 -10.14 0.15 -13.37
CA ASP A 37 -10.56 1.55 -13.49
C ASP A 37 -10.16 2.41 -12.29
N THR A 38 -9.83 1.79 -11.17
CA THR A 38 -9.49 2.52 -9.95
C THR A 38 -7.98 2.61 -9.73
N TRP A 39 -7.56 3.72 -9.17
CA TRP A 39 -6.18 3.97 -8.77
C TRP A 39 -5.89 3.35 -7.40
N ASP A 40 -4.63 3.28 -7.03
CA ASP A 40 -4.21 2.74 -5.74
C ASP A 40 -2.88 3.36 -5.29
N LEU A 41 -2.48 3.06 -4.05
CA LEU A 41 -1.12 3.34 -3.59
C LEU A 41 -0.14 2.43 -4.34
N PRO A 42 1.11 2.88 -4.56
CA PRO A 42 2.13 1.98 -5.06
C PRO A 42 2.36 0.84 -4.07
N GLY A 43 2.50 -0.37 -4.58
CA GLY A 43 2.65 -1.57 -3.78
C GLY A 43 2.18 -2.82 -4.49
N GLY A 44 2.19 -3.94 -3.80
CA GLY A 44 1.75 -5.21 -4.34
C GLY A 44 1.89 -6.37 -3.37
N ALA A 45 1.77 -7.58 -3.88
CA ALA A 45 1.80 -8.80 -3.08
C ALA A 45 3.17 -9.02 -2.44
N VAL A 46 3.15 -9.53 -1.22
CA VAL A 46 4.34 -10.01 -0.51
C VAL A 46 4.59 -11.45 -0.95
N ASP A 47 5.79 -11.74 -1.41
CA ASP A 47 6.17 -13.08 -1.85
C ASP A 47 6.52 -13.98 -0.66
N ALA A 48 6.56 -15.30 -0.89
CA ALA A 48 7.02 -16.25 0.11
C ALA A 48 8.44 -15.90 0.56
N GLU A 49 8.69 -15.98 1.85
CA GLU A 49 9.98 -15.68 2.48
C GLU A 49 10.46 -14.22 2.31
N GLU A 50 9.57 -13.34 1.87
CA GLU A 50 9.85 -11.91 1.76
C GLU A 50 9.17 -11.17 2.91
N SER A 51 9.88 -10.23 3.57
CA SER A 51 9.24 -9.38 4.57
C SER A 51 8.31 -8.35 3.89
N PRO A 52 7.24 -7.91 4.58
CA PRO A 52 6.38 -6.86 4.01
C PRO A 52 7.15 -5.58 3.68
N GLN A 53 8.13 -5.20 4.48
CA GLN A 53 8.96 -4.02 4.22
C GLN A 53 9.79 -4.19 2.94
N ALA A 54 10.41 -5.35 2.74
CA ALA A 54 11.17 -5.65 1.53
C ALA A 54 10.26 -5.67 0.30
N ALA A 55 9.06 -6.24 0.42
CA ALA A 55 8.06 -6.25 -0.64
C ALA A 55 7.65 -4.82 -1.02
N CYS A 56 7.41 -3.97 -0.04
CA CYS A 56 7.06 -2.56 -0.28
C CYS A 56 8.16 -1.87 -1.09
N ARG A 57 9.42 -2.00 -0.66
CA ARG A 57 10.57 -1.39 -1.35
C ARG A 57 10.71 -1.92 -2.78
N ARG A 58 10.58 -3.22 -2.96
CA ARG A 58 10.65 -3.87 -4.28
C ARG A 58 9.53 -3.37 -5.20
N GLU A 59 8.30 -3.37 -4.72
CA GLU A 59 7.14 -2.94 -5.51
C GLU A 59 7.23 -1.46 -5.90
N VAL A 60 7.65 -0.60 -4.98
CA VAL A 60 7.86 0.83 -5.28
C VAL A 60 8.95 0.99 -6.36
N ALA A 61 10.04 0.22 -6.26
CA ALA A 61 11.10 0.26 -7.27
C ALA A 61 10.60 -0.22 -8.64
N GLU A 62 9.81 -1.28 -8.68
CA GLU A 62 9.21 -1.80 -9.92
C GLU A 62 8.24 -0.81 -10.55
N GLU A 63 7.37 -0.20 -9.74
CA GLU A 63 6.29 0.68 -10.21
C GLU A 63 6.74 2.10 -10.52
N LEU A 64 7.69 2.64 -9.76
CA LEU A 64 8.16 4.03 -9.92
C LEU A 64 9.54 4.15 -10.55
N GLY A 65 10.28 3.05 -10.66
CA GLY A 65 11.64 3.08 -11.15
C GLY A 65 12.64 3.71 -10.18
N LEU A 66 12.30 3.80 -8.90
CA LEU A 66 13.12 4.43 -7.85
C LEU A 66 13.34 3.47 -6.70
N ASP A 67 14.61 3.23 -6.34
CA ASP A 67 14.94 2.49 -5.13
C ASP A 67 15.02 3.46 -3.94
N ARG A 68 13.97 3.47 -3.13
CA ARG A 68 13.84 4.36 -1.99
C ARG A 68 13.74 3.59 -0.69
N PRO A 69 14.35 4.09 0.39
CA PRO A 69 14.15 3.48 1.71
C PRO A 69 12.68 3.58 2.12
N VAL A 70 12.23 2.57 2.83
CA VAL A 70 10.86 2.48 3.35
C VAL A 70 10.89 2.88 4.82
N GLY A 71 10.00 3.79 5.20
CA GLY A 71 9.89 4.28 6.57
C GLY A 71 9.09 3.35 7.49
N ARG A 72 8.48 3.92 8.52
CA ARG A 72 7.74 3.15 9.52
C ARG A 72 6.39 2.65 8.99
N VAL A 73 5.82 1.69 9.68
CA VAL A 73 4.45 1.22 9.44
C VAL A 73 3.47 2.34 9.81
N LEU A 74 2.53 2.62 8.92
CA LEU A 74 1.42 3.56 9.15
C LEU A 74 0.11 2.84 9.44
N ALA A 75 -0.13 1.69 8.81
CA ALA A 75 -1.36 0.93 9.02
C ALA A 75 -1.16 -0.56 8.82
N LEU A 76 -1.90 -1.33 9.60
CA LEU A 76 -2.16 -2.74 9.39
C LEU A 76 -3.65 -2.87 9.11
N ASP A 77 -4.02 -3.35 7.92
CA ASP A 77 -5.41 -3.44 7.49
C ASP A 77 -5.76 -4.89 7.14
N TRP A 78 -6.57 -5.52 8.00
CA TRP A 78 -7.12 -6.82 7.68
C TRP A 78 -8.32 -6.65 6.75
N VAL A 79 -8.28 -7.33 5.61
CA VAL A 79 -9.35 -7.28 4.61
C VAL A 79 -10.04 -8.63 4.56
N PRO A 80 -11.37 -8.70 4.83
CA PRO A 80 -12.09 -9.96 4.80
C PRO A 80 -12.17 -10.54 3.39
N SER A 81 -12.43 -11.83 3.29
CA SER A 81 -12.70 -12.51 2.02
C SER A 81 -13.87 -11.86 1.30
N ARG A 82 -13.76 -11.71 -0.01
CA ARG A 82 -14.83 -11.16 -0.84
C ARG A 82 -14.65 -11.55 -2.29
N GLN A 83 -15.75 -11.80 -3.00
CA GLN A 83 -15.77 -11.98 -4.46
C GLN A 83 -14.64 -12.86 -5.00
N GLY A 84 -14.44 -14.03 -4.38
CA GLY A 84 -13.41 -14.98 -4.78
C GLY A 84 -11.99 -14.63 -4.34
N ARG A 85 -11.80 -13.53 -3.62
CA ARG A 85 -10.50 -13.18 -3.02
C ARG A 85 -10.45 -13.65 -1.57
N PRO A 86 -9.44 -14.41 -1.18
CA PRO A 86 -9.26 -14.78 0.22
C PRO A 86 -8.91 -13.56 1.08
N GLU A 87 -9.13 -13.69 2.37
CA GLU A 87 -8.73 -12.66 3.33
C GLU A 87 -7.25 -12.33 3.21
N GLY A 88 -6.89 -11.13 3.58
CA GLY A 88 -5.50 -10.70 3.54
C GLY A 88 -5.18 -9.63 4.56
N LEU A 89 -3.90 -9.43 4.77
CA LEU A 89 -3.36 -8.36 5.60
C LEU A 89 -2.56 -7.41 4.73
N ILE A 90 -2.93 -6.15 4.76
CA ILE A 90 -2.25 -5.09 3.99
C ILE A 90 -1.45 -4.24 4.97
N VAL A 91 -0.16 -4.08 4.71
CA VAL A 91 0.72 -3.22 5.50
C VAL A 91 1.04 -1.99 4.67
N VAL A 92 0.78 -0.80 5.22
CA VAL A 92 1.14 0.46 4.57
C VAL A 92 2.29 1.11 5.32
N TYR A 93 3.33 1.46 4.59
CA TYR A 93 4.52 2.12 5.12
C TYR A 93 4.58 3.59 4.72
N ASP A 94 5.30 4.38 5.48
CA ASP A 94 5.62 5.75 5.11
C ASP A 94 6.62 5.72 3.95
N GLY A 95 6.19 6.16 2.78
CA GLY A 95 7.00 6.25 1.57
C GLY A 95 7.82 7.53 1.47
N GLY A 96 7.67 8.44 2.44
CA GLY A 96 8.41 9.69 2.49
C GLY A 96 7.87 10.77 1.57
N VAL A 97 8.62 11.87 1.54
CA VAL A 97 8.31 13.05 0.72
C VAL A 97 9.18 13.05 -0.52
N PHE A 98 8.56 13.23 -1.67
CA PHE A 98 9.23 13.30 -2.97
C PHE A 98 9.52 14.77 -3.30
N THR A 99 10.78 15.05 -3.62
CA THR A 99 11.20 16.35 -4.14
C THR A 99 10.82 16.47 -5.63
N ALA A 100 10.94 17.67 -6.20
CA ALA A 100 10.74 17.84 -7.64
C ALA A 100 11.67 16.94 -8.47
N ALA A 101 12.91 16.76 -8.04
CA ALA A 101 13.88 15.88 -8.71
C ALA A 101 13.47 14.41 -8.62
N ASP A 102 12.94 13.97 -7.46
CA ASP A 102 12.41 12.62 -7.29
C ASP A 102 11.26 12.37 -8.25
N ILE A 103 10.34 13.33 -8.36
CA ILE A 103 9.16 13.22 -9.24
C ILE A 103 9.57 13.12 -10.70
N GLU A 104 10.54 13.94 -11.13
CA GLU A 104 11.07 13.88 -12.50
C GLU A 104 11.71 12.52 -12.81
N ALA A 105 12.29 11.87 -11.82
CA ALA A 105 12.95 10.57 -11.98
C ALA A 105 11.97 9.38 -12.02
N ILE A 106 10.69 9.59 -11.72
CA ILE A 106 9.69 8.53 -11.77
C ILE A 106 9.55 8.00 -13.20
N ASN A 107 9.66 6.68 -13.34
CA ASN A 107 9.50 5.99 -14.60
C ASN A 107 8.64 4.75 -14.39
N VAL A 108 7.39 4.79 -14.84
CA VAL A 108 6.44 3.71 -14.64
C VAL A 108 6.49 2.67 -15.77
N PRO A 109 6.32 1.36 -15.48
CA PRO A 109 6.22 0.32 -16.51
C PRO A 109 4.86 0.46 -17.22
N LYS A 110 4.87 0.87 -18.48
CA LYS A 110 3.66 1.22 -19.22
C LYS A 110 2.74 0.04 -19.53
N ASP A 111 3.26 -1.18 -19.45
CA ASP A 111 2.46 -2.40 -19.58
C ASP A 111 1.66 -2.72 -18.31
N GLU A 112 2.04 -2.18 -17.17
CA GLU A 112 1.36 -2.39 -15.89
C GLU A 112 0.61 -1.15 -15.41
N LEU A 113 1.19 0.04 -15.59
CA LEU A 113 0.64 1.30 -15.13
C LEU A 113 0.45 2.26 -16.29
N ALA A 114 -0.75 2.83 -16.39
CA ALA A 114 -1.04 3.90 -17.36
C ALA A 114 -0.40 5.23 -16.94
N GLY A 115 -0.07 5.40 -15.67
CA GLY A 115 0.56 6.60 -15.16
C GLY A 115 0.50 6.70 -13.65
N PHE A 116 0.86 7.87 -13.16
CA PHE A 116 0.78 8.22 -11.74
C PHE A 116 0.31 9.66 -11.60
N ALA A 117 -0.13 10.03 -10.41
CA ALA A 117 -0.47 11.40 -10.07
C ALA A 117 -0.28 11.66 -8.58
N PHE A 118 0.12 12.88 -8.23
CA PHE A 118 0.06 13.37 -6.87
C PHE A 118 -1.28 14.08 -6.68
N VAL A 119 -2.10 13.57 -5.75
CA VAL A 119 -3.50 13.95 -5.61
C VAL A 119 -3.73 14.55 -4.22
N HIS A 120 -4.41 15.69 -4.18
CA HIS A 120 -4.81 16.32 -2.91
C HIS A 120 -5.62 15.30 -2.08
N PRO A 121 -5.37 15.19 -0.75
CA PRO A 121 -6.11 14.23 0.08
C PRO A 121 -7.62 14.28 -0.08
N GLY A 122 -8.21 15.46 -0.24
CA GLY A 122 -9.65 15.64 -0.46
C GLY A 122 -10.16 15.15 -1.81
N GLU A 123 -9.27 14.84 -2.75
CA GLU A 123 -9.61 14.39 -4.11
C GLU A 123 -9.24 12.92 -4.36
N VAL A 124 -8.77 12.21 -3.35
CA VAL A 124 -8.39 10.80 -3.46
C VAL A 124 -9.62 9.90 -3.64
N ALA A 125 -10.67 10.13 -2.84
CA ALA A 125 -11.83 9.25 -2.78
C ALA A 125 -12.47 8.95 -4.15
N PRO A 126 -12.66 9.91 -5.07
CA PRO A 126 -13.24 9.61 -6.38
C PRO A 126 -12.39 8.70 -7.27
N ARG A 127 -11.09 8.60 -7.01
CA ARG A 127 -10.15 7.86 -7.87
C ARG A 127 -9.92 6.41 -7.44
N VAL A 128 -10.18 6.10 -6.17
CA VAL A 128 -9.84 4.81 -5.58
C VAL A 128 -11.09 4.07 -5.11
N ARG A 129 -10.96 2.78 -4.82
CA ARG A 129 -12.06 2.03 -4.20
C ARG A 129 -12.35 2.61 -2.81
N PRO A 130 -13.60 2.55 -2.33
CA PRO A 130 -13.98 3.10 -1.01
C PRO A 130 -13.10 2.58 0.14
N LEU A 131 -12.76 1.31 0.15
CA LEU A 131 -11.88 0.71 1.15
C LEU A 131 -10.49 1.36 1.13
N VAL A 132 -9.95 1.61 -0.06
CA VAL A 132 -8.64 2.24 -0.23
C VAL A 132 -8.68 3.69 0.22
N ALA A 133 -9.77 4.42 -0.08
CA ALA A 133 -9.96 5.79 0.39
C ALA A 133 -9.93 5.88 1.92
N ARG A 134 -10.64 4.98 2.60
CA ARG A 134 -10.63 4.91 4.07
C ARG A 134 -9.24 4.60 4.61
N ARG A 135 -8.57 3.63 4.00
CA ARG A 135 -7.20 3.25 4.39
C ARG A 135 -6.24 4.41 4.28
N ILE A 136 -6.27 5.14 3.17
CA ILE A 136 -5.39 6.31 2.94
C ILE A 136 -5.66 7.40 3.99
N GLU A 137 -6.92 7.68 4.27
CA GLU A 137 -7.30 8.65 5.30
C GLU A 137 -6.72 8.28 6.67
N GLN A 138 -6.82 7.01 7.07
CA GLN A 138 -6.27 6.51 8.33
C GLN A 138 -4.74 6.54 8.35
N CYS A 139 -4.10 6.29 7.22
CA CYS A 139 -2.65 6.41 7.10
C CYS A 139 -2.18 7.85 7.27
N LEU A 140 -2.88 8.81 6.67
CA LEU A 140 -2.57 10.24 6.82
C LEU A 140 -2.74 10.68 8.28
N GLN A 141 -3.78 10.19 8.96
CA GLN A 141 -3.99 10.47 10.37
C GLN A 141 -2.88 9.89 11.25
N ALA A 142 -2.52 8.62 10.99
CA ALA A 142 -1.43 7.95 11.71
C ALA A 142 -0.09 8.68 11.51
N LEU A 143 0.15 9.17 10.30
CA LEU A 143 1.34 9.95 9.98
C LEU A 143 1.39 11.25 10.80
N ALA A 144 0.27 11.97 10.88
CA ALA A 144 0.17 13.22 11.63
C ALA A 144 0.32 13.00 13.14
N ASP A 145 -0.26 11.91 13.66
CA ASP A 145 -0.29 11.62 15.09
C ASP A 145 0.96 10.88 15.61
N GLY A 146 1.80 10.37 14.72
CA GLY A 146 2.92 9.52 15.12
C GLY A 146 2.48 8.14 15.61
N THR A 147 1.35 7.63 15.12
CA THR A 147 0.74 6.35 15.52
C THR A 147 0.75 5.34 14.41
N VAL A 148 0.27 4.13 14.69
CA VAL A 148 -0.01 3.08 13.70
C VAL A 148 -1.51 2.79 13.75
N ALA A 149 -2.17 2.85 12.59
CA ALA A 149 -3.58 2.54 12.50
C ALA A 149 -3.80 1.03 12.40
N SER A 150 -4.64 0.48 13.27
CA SER A 150 -5.10 -0.90 13.19
C SER A 150 -6.48 -0.90 12.56
N LEU A 151 -6.61 -1.51 11.38
CA LEU A 151 -7.81 -1.40 10.55
C LEU A 151 -8.41 -2.77 10.22
N GLU A 152 -9.70 -2.74 9.94
CA GLU A 152 -10.46 -3.84 9.33
C GLU A 152 -11.27 -3.27 8.17
N GLY A 153 -10.91 -3.68 6.93
CA GLY A 153 -11.55 -3.13 5.73
C GLY A 153 -11.42 -1.62 5.61
N GLY A 154 -10.28 -1.07 5.98
CA GLY A 154 -9.98 0.35 5.93
C GLY A 154 -10.56 1.19 7.07
N SER A 155 -11.33 0.58 7.98
CA SER A 155 -11.93 1.28 9.12
C SER A 155 -11.20 0.91 10.42
N PRO A 156 -11.11 1.85 11.39
CA PRO A 156 -10.47 1.54 12.67
C PRO A 156 -11.07 0.32 13.35
N SER A 157 -10.21 -0.58 13.87
CA SER A 157 -10.63 -1.76 14.64
C SER A 157 -10.99 -1.36 16.07
N GLY A 158 -12.06 -1.93 16.58
CA GLY A 158 -12.53 -1.72 17.96
C GLY A 158 -13.49 -0.57 18.07
#